data_df4ba7a3e653a0c0420a468d15784432
#
_entry.id   df4ba7a3e653a0c0420a468d15784432
#
_cell.length_a   1.000
_cell.length_b   1.000
_cell.length_c   1.000
_cell.angle_alpha   90.00
_cell.angle_beta   90.00
_cell.angle_gamma   90.00
#
_symmetry.space_group_name_H-M   'P 1'
#
loop_
_entity.id
_entity.type
_entity.pdbx_description
1 polymer ?
#
loop_
_entity_poly.entity_id
_entity_poly.type
_entity_poly.pdbx_seq_one_letter_code
_entity_poly.pdbx_strand_id
1 'polypeptide(L)'
;MNDLIDIVQTKKREALLTNKQQRSIKYMLILFLFLGYVAVSLAQSTGTELNYVATSSFVPTTKDAVKYADLPEIKDSVKRIENIKYGIVSIPLFPKYAVVLIESAKLQNEPLPKLYHSLLKVGYGLIYNMPYGEFWIANTRSRENNYGAHLKHFSSSTHLKDVGYGGFSDNEVNVFAKQFYKKHTLSGDINYERNVIHYYGYDTTINKLENDFTKQRYQFINPKMQLQSHYTDSTHINHNIQLGFYNLQNLNREAENNIKLNAQGSFFINKEKLNLNFLTDYYNHKQSNDTLNNIILAFNPSFEAKGDKWNADLGLTASMDNFKTQTRFYFFPTINASYNVFENIIIPYIGVTGGKVTKNSFRSLTQLNPFADTTLRYTNTITKYNVYLGLKGNLSSNTSYDTKVSYAQHDSMYFFVMNYGGSNQIFNRYSVIYDNTTLLTISGQLKYQYKEKLNLIAKGNYYLWKPKTLTRAYHKPDFDITFSGIYNLQSKIIVRADLFFIGNQWALTQAQDNGATVLKPKQLQGYADINLEAEYRYSKMLSFFVRLNNIANQRYYRWERNPSQRFNFMVGLTFVPF
;
A
#
# COMPACT_ATOMS: atom_id res chain seq x y z
N MET A 1 59.92 -39.32 1.71
CA MET A 1 60.16 -38.35 0.59
C MET A 1 58.89 -38.17 -0.25
N ASN A 2 58.11 -39.23 -0.42
CA ASN A 2 56.85 -39.15 -1.20
C ASN A 2 55.74 -38.33 -0.49
N ASP A 3 55.65 -38.39 0.83
CA ASP A 3 54.61 -37.63 1.57
C ASP A 3 54.81 -36.10 1.57
N LEU A 4 56.06 -35.67 1.45
CA LEU A 4 56.42 -34.25 1.35
C LEU A 4 56.06 -33.67 -0.03
N ILE A 5 56.14 -34.48 -1.10
CA ILE A 5 55.77 -34.10 -2.43
C ILE A 5 54.25 -33.95 -2.58
N ASP A 6 53.47 -34.81 -1.94
CA ASP A 6 52.00 -34.73 -1.95
C ASP A 6 51.50 -33.51 -1.16
N ILE A 7 52.09 -33.18 -0.02
CA ILE A 7 51.72 -31.97 0.74
C ILE A 7 52.04 -30.69 -0.06
N VAL A 8 53.16 -30.65 -0.75
CA VAL A 8 53.54 -29.50 -1.57
C VAL A 8 52.64 -29.37 -2.83
N GLN A 9 52.26 -30.50 -3.42
CA GLN A 9 51.30 -30.50 -4.54
C GLN A 9 49.90 -30.11 -4.10
N THR A 10 49.44 -30.53 -2.95
CA THR A 10 48.13 -30.18 -2.41
C THR A 10 48.04 -28.68 -2.06
N LYS A 11 49.07 -28.14 -1.37
CA LYS A 11 49.16 -26.69 -1.08
C LYS A 11 49.27 -25.86 -2.35
N LYS A 12 49.95 -26.37 -3.40
CA LYS A 12 50.04 -25.67 -4.71
C LYS A 12 48.71 -25.71 -5.48
N ARG A 13 47.91 -26.77 -5.34
CA ARG A 13 46.56 -26.87 -5.87
C ARG A 13 45.59 -25.93 -5.13
N GLU A 14 45.64 -25.88 -3.78
CA GLU A 14 44.82 -24.96 -3.00
C GLU A 14 45.16 -23.49 -3.29
N ALA A 15 46.46 -23.15 -3.42
CA ALA A 15 46.89 -21.80 -3.81
C ALA A 15 46.47 -21.42 -5.24
N LEU A 16 46.43 -22.40 -6.16
CA LEU A 16 45.92 -22.19 -7.54
C LEU A 16 44.42 -22.03 -7.60
N LEU A 17 43.67 -22.75 -6.73
CA LEU A 17 42.21 -22.64 -6.61
C LEU A 17 41.80 -21.29 -5.97
N THR A 18 42.50 -20.84 -4.92
CA THR A 18 42.28 -19.52 -4.32
C THR A 18 42.62 -18.38 -5.27
N ASN A 19 43.72 -18.52 -6.07
CA ASN A 19 44.10 -17.54 -7.08
C ASN A 19 43.10 -17.52 -8.27
N LYS A 20 42.53 -18.67 -8.62
CA LYS A 20 41.51 -18.78 -9.67
C LYS A 20 40.17 -18.20 -9.19
N GLN A 21 39.80 -18.41 -7.93
CA GLN A 21 38.62 -17.77 -7.30
C GLN A 21 38.80 -16.26 -7.16
N GLN A 22 39.94 -15.79 -6.71
CA GLN A 22 40.23 -14.35 -6.64
C GLN A 22 40.27 -13.69 -8.02
N ARG A 23 40.78 -14.37 -9.05
CA ARG A 23 40.71 -13.89 -10.44
C ARG A 23 39.26 -13.89 -10.95
N SER A 24 38.48 -14.92 -10.66
CA SER A 24 37.06 -14.98 -11.01
C SER A 24 36.25 -13.85 -10.35
N ILE A 25 36.50 -13.55 -9.09
CA ILE A 25 35.89 -12.43 -8.36
C ILE A 25 36.33 -11.08 -8.92
N LYS A 26 37.61 -10.94 -9.29
CA LYS A 26 38.13 -9.73 -9.99
C LYS A 26 37.48 -9.54 -11.36
N TYR A 27 37.34 -10.59 -12.15
CA TYR A 27 36.69 -10.50 -13.47
C TYR A 27 35.18 -10.25 -13.32
N MET A 28 34.56 -10.81 -12.30
CA MET A 28 33.15 -10.55 -11.97
C MET A 28 32.95 -9.10 -11.52
N LEU A 29 33.86 -8.55 -10.72
CA LEU A 29 33.85 -7.14 -10.31
C LEU A 29 34.12 -6.20 -11.50
N ILE A 30 35.08 -6.56 -12.40
CA ILE A 30 35.37 -5.81 -13.62
C ILE A 30 34.20 -5.92 -14.61
N LEU A 31 33.56 -7.08 -14.73
CA LEU A 31 32.34 -7.26 -15.54
C LEU A 31 31.19 -6.44 -14.97
N PHE A 32 31.05 -6.38 -13.63
CA PHE A 32 30.08 -5.55 -12.95
C PHE A 32 30.35 -4.05 -13.13
N LEU A 33 31.63 -3.64 -13.11
CA LEU A 33 32.05 -2.26 -13.41
C LEU A 33 31.88 -1.93 -14.90
N PHE A 34 32.11 -2.90 -15.79
CA PHE A 34 31.92 -2.71 -17.23
C PHE A 34 30.45 -2.70 -17.64
N LEU A 35 29.61 -3.56 -17.03
CA LEU A 35 28.14 -3.48 -17.16
C LEU A 35 27.62 -2.17 -16.56
N GLY A 36 28.19 -1.68 -15.45
CA GLY A 36 27.93 -0.37 -14.91
C GLY A 36 28.31 0.77 -15.86
N TYR A 37 29.37 0.61 -16.64
CA TYR A 37 29.84 1.64 -17.58
C TYR A 37 29.02 1.66 -18.88
N VAL A 38 28.54 0.51 -19.35
CA VAL A 38 27.63 0.40 -20.51
C VAL A 38 26.17 0.78 -20.13
N ALA A 39 25.79 0.61 -18.85
CA ALA A 39 24.49 1.00 -18.36
C ALA A 39 24.32 2.53 -18.17
N VAL A 40 25.37 3.33 -18.36
CA VAL A 40 25.39 4.80 -18.14
C VAL A 40 24.51 5.57 -19.14
N SER A 41 23.82 4.94 -20.07
CA SER A 41 23.00 5.67 -21.04
C SER A 41 21.49 5.42 -21.03
N LEU A 42 20.91 4.62 -20.13
CA LEU A 42 19.46 4.39 -20.12
C LEU A 42 18.90 4.05 -18.72
N ALA A 43 18.04 4.80 -18.17
CA ALA A 43 17.02 4.68 -17.33
C ALA A 43 16.27 4.63 -16.14
N GLN A 44 15.49 4.65 -15.47
CA GLN A 44 14.94 4.49 -14.12
C GLN A 44 13.53 3.89 -14.07
N SER A 45 13.09 3.24 -13.09
CA SER A 45 12.53 3.48 -11.80
C SER A 45 12.09 2.22 -11.03
N THR A 46 11.92 2.38 -9.85
CA THR A 46 11.44 1.71 -8.67
C THR A 46 10.18 0.86 -8.83
N GLY A 47 10.28 -0.42 -8.41
CA GLY A 47 9.12 -1.21 -8.02
C GLY A 47 8.52 -0.64 -6.74
N THR A 48 7.49 0.11 -6.85
CA THR A 48 6.68 0.58 -5.76
C THR A 48 5.50 -0.36 -5.57
N GLU A 49 5.22 -0.72 -4.34
CA GLU A 49 3.83 -0.91 -3.95
C GLU A 49 3.06 0.25 -4.55
N LEU A 50 2.01 -0.06 -5.33
CA LEU A 50 1.20 0.94 -6.01
C LEU A 50 0.39 1.75 -5.00
N ASN A 51 1.06 2.58 -4.22
CA ASN A 51 0.48 3.76 -3.65
C ASN A 51 0.50 4.82 -4.74
N TYR A 52 -0.43 4.71 -5.69
CA TYR A 52 -0.75 5.82 -6.57
C TYR A 52 -1.40 6.91 -5.73
N VAL A 53 -0.58 7.77 -5.18
CA VAL A 53 -1.01 9.14 -4.97
C VAL A 53 -1.00 9.73 -6.38
N ALA A 54 -2.15 9.78 -7.05
CA ALA A 54 -2.32 10.66 -8.18
C ALA A 54 -2.28 12.08 -7.60
N THR A 55 -1.09 12.62 -7.43
CA THR A 55 -0.92 14.05 -7.38
C THR A 55 -1.18 14.52 -8.81
N SER A 56 -2.43 14.88 -9.12
CA SER A 56 -2.61 15.89 -10.13
C SER A 56 -1.84 17.08 -9.61
N SER A 57 -0.76 17.45 -10.27
CA SER A 57 -0.19 18.76 -10.07
C SER A 57 -1.31 19.72 -10.48
N PHE A 58 -2.01 20.24 -9.49
CA PHE A 58 -2.89 21.37 -9.66
C PHE A 58 -1.96 22.55 -9.99
N VAL A 59 -1.72 22.77 -11.25
CA VAL A 59 -1.24 24.05 -11.73
C VAL A 59 -2.49 24.91 -11.76
N PRO A 60 -2.64 25.90 -10.87
CA PRO A 60 -3.76 26.84 -10.97
C PRO A 60 -3.57 27.60 -12.28
N THR A 61 -4.29 27.17 -13.31
CA THR A 61 -4.48 27.99 -14.50
C THR A 61 -5.48 29.05 -14.09
N THR A 62 -5.04 30.29 -13.95
CA THR A 62 -5.95 31.42 -13.99
C THR A 62 -6.64 31.36 -15.34
N LYS A 63 -7.93 31.00 -15.34
CA LYS A 63 -8.76 31.25 -16.52
C LYS A 63 -8.71 32.75 -16.77
N ASP A 64 -8.29 33.12 -17.97
CA ASP A 64 -8.42 34.50 -18.41
C ASP A 64 -9.84 34.96 -18.12
N ALA A 65 -9.97 36.06 -17.41
CA ALA A 65 -11.24 36.64 -17.08
C ALA A 65 -11.90 37.02 -18.40
N VAL A 66 -12.84 36.22 -18.85
CA VAL A 66 -13.69 36.60 -20.00
C VAL A 66 -14.59 37.72 -19.52
N LYS A 67 -14.36 38.89 -20.03
CA LYS A 67 -15.24 40.05 -19.79
C LYS A 67 -16.65 39.64 -20.26
N TYR A 68 -17.60 39.60 -19.33
CA TYR A 68 -18.99 39.38 -19.67
C TYR A 68 -19.44 40.54 -20.58
N ALA A 69 -19.60 40.29 -21.86
CA ALA A 69 -20.06 41.24 -22.84
C ALA A 69 -21.56 41.03 -23.09
N ASP A 70 -22.35 40.94 -22.03
CA ASP A 70 -23.78 41.19 -22.16
C ASP A 70 -23.98 42.71 -22.12
N LEU A 71 -23.97 43.31 -23.28
CA LEU A 71 -24.46 44.65 -23.44
C LEU A 71 -25.98 44.61 -23.20
N PRO A 72 -26.50 45.37 -22.21
CA PRO A 72 -27.93 45.48 -22.05
C PRO A 72 -28.52 46.06 -23.36
N GLU A 73 -29.43 45.34 -24.00
CA GLU A 73 -30.24 45.89 -25.07
C GLU A 73 -31.14 46.98 -24.49
N ILE A 74 -30.67 48.20 -24.59
CA ILE A 74 -31.51 49.37 -24.33
C ILE A 74 -32.39 49.52 -25.59
N LYS A 75 -33.66 49.11 -25.48
CA LYS A 75 -34.66 49.47 -26.47
C LYS A 75 -34.95 50.94 -26.33
N ASP A 76 -34.14 51.75 -26.99
CA ASP A 76 -34.34 53.19 -27.04
C ASP A 76 -35.47 53.49 -28.01
N SER A 77 -36.59 53.98 -27.49
CA SER A 77 -37.74 54.44 -28.24
C SER A 77 -37.63 55.94 -28.61
N VAL A 78 -36.42 56.47 -28.67
CA VAL A 78 -36.19 57.86 -29.02
C VAL A 78 -36.29 58.01 -30.53
N LYS A 79 -37.28 58.84 -31.01
CA LYS A 79 -37.41 59.25 -32.40
C LYS A 79 -36.11 59.89 -32.90
N ARG A 80 -35.50 59.27 -33.88
CA ARG A 80 -34.34 59.84 -34.59
C ARG A 80 -34.69 61.20 -35.11
N ILE A 81 -34.05 62.24 -34.57
CA ILE A 81 -34.08 63.60 -35.14
C ILE A 81 -33.05 63.61 -36.27
N GLU A 82 -33.49 63.61 -37.49
CA GLU A 82 -32.64 63.74 -38.69
C GLU A 82 -32.11 65.16 -38.77
N ASN A 83 -30.78 65.28 -39.06
CA ASN A 83 -30.09 66.53 -39.38
C ASN A 83 -29.61 67.44 -38.22
N ILE A 84 -29.08 66.92 -37.19
CA ILE A 84 -28.23 67.71 -36.27
C ILE A 84 -26.81 67.75 -36.85
N LYS A 85 -26.42 68.89 -37.40
CA LYS A 85 -25.03 69.17 -37.80
C LYS A 85 -24.26 69.62 -36.55
N TYR A 86 -23.41 68.75 -35.99
CA TYR A 86 -22.51 69.16 -34.97
C TYR A 86 -21.25 69.78 -35.54
N GLY A 87 -20.97 71.03 -35.21
CA GLY A 87 -19.64 71.61 -35.43
C GLY A 87 -18.66 70.99 -34.42
N ILE A 88 -17.93 69.97 -34.79
CA ILE A 88 -16.92 69.42 -33.95
C ILE A 88 -15.72 70.32 -34.00
N VAL A 89 -15.53 71.13 -32.96
CA VAL A 89 -14.29 71.83 -32.74
C VAL A 89 -13.38 70.88 -31.94
N SER A 90 -12.37 70.33 -32.60
CA SER A 90 -11.39 69.49 -31.95
C SER A 90 -10.47 70.37 -31.06
N ILE A 91 -10.76 70.44 -29.78
CA ILE A 91 -9.89 71.05 -28.79
C ILE A 91 -9.06 69.93 -28.21
N PRO A 92 -7.72 69.90 -28.39
CA PRO A 92 -6.89 68.90 -27.74
C PRO A 92 -6.86 69.19 -26.24
N LEU A 93 -7.64 68.43 -25.48
CA LEU A 93 -7.58 68.43 -24.01
C LEU A 93 -6.41 67.57 -23.59
N PHE A 94 -5.29 68.18 -23.26
CA PHE A 94 -4.23 67.48 -22.60
C PHE A 94 -4.64 67.26 -21.14
N PRO A 95 -4.70 66.02 -20.66
CA PRO A 95 -5.02 65.81 -19.25
C PRO A 95 -3.94 66.42 -18.37
N LYS A 96 -4.33 67.41 -17.58
CA LYS A 96 -3.45 68.17 -16.70
C LYS A 96 -3.06 67.42 -15.43
N TYR A 97 -3.54 66.20 -15.28
CA TYR A 97 -3.25 65.33 -14.13
C TYR A 97 -2.59 64.06 -14.61
N ALA A 98 -1.42 63.78 -14.04
CA ALA A 98 -0.81 62.45 -14.19
C ALA A 98 -1.78 61.44 -13.58
N VAL A 99 -2.19 60.46 -14.41
CA VAL A 99 -2.95 59.32 -13.90
C VAL A 99 -2.05 58.61 -12.92
N VAL A 100 -2.38 58.71 -11.62
CA VAL A 100 -1.70 57.90 -10.60
C VAL A 100 -2.04 56.46 -10.88
N LEU A 101 -1.05 55.71 -11.36
CA LEU A 101 -1.20 54.28 -11.56
C LEU A 101 -1.60 53.68 -10.22
N ILE A 102 -2.78 53.06 -10.15
CA ILE A 102 -3.23 52.27 -9.00
C ILE A 102 -2.22 51.17 -8.84
N GLU A 103 -1.44 51.18 -7.76
CA GLU A 103 -0.56 50.07 -7.44
C GLU A 103 -1.40 48.78 -7.38
N SER A 104 -0.93 47.72 -8.08
CA SER A 104 -1.56 46.43 -7.98
C SER A 104 -1.65 46.03 -6.51
N ALA A 105 -2.83 45.61 -6.06
CA ALA A 105 -3.03 45.15 -4.70
C ALA A 105 -2.03 44.04 -4.40
N LYS A 106 -1.09 44.29 -3.50
CA LYS A 106 -0.19 43.24 -2.99
C LYS A 106 -1.07 42.25 -2.21
N LEU A 107 -1.13 41.02 -2.66
CA LEU A 107 -1.75 39.93 -1.91
C LEU A 107 -1.09 39.94 -0.52
N GLN A 108 -1.81 40.39 0.49
CA GLN A 108 -1.40 40.17 1.89
C GLN A 108 -1.47 38.65 2.09
N ASN A 109 -0.42 38.11 2.70
CA ASN A 109 -0.38 36.67 3.03
C ASN A 109 -1.68 36.30 3.75
N GLU A 110 -2.49 35.43 3.11
CA GLU A 110 -3.67 34.89 3.76
C GLU A 110 -3.23 34.23 5.09
N PRO A 111 -3.88 34.53 6.21
CA PRO A 111 -3.53 33.90 7.47
C PRO A 111 -3.70 32.39 7.32
N LEU A 112 -2.63 31.65 7.56
CA LEU A 112 -2.67 30.18 7.49
C LEU A 112 -3.79 29.65 8.40
N PRO A 113 -4.62 28.72 7.95
CA PRO A 113 -5.69 28.17 8.77
C PRO A 113 -5.11 27.57 10.07
N LYS A 114 -5.79 27.77 11.20
CA LYS A 114 -5.36 27.23 12.49
C LYS A 114 -5.35 25.71 12.41
N LEU A 115 -4.24 25.07 12.75
CA LEU A 115 -4.14 23.61 12.92
C LEU A 115 -4.34 23.26 14.39
N TYR A 116 -4.99 22.16 14.64
CA TYR A 116 -5.22 21.65 15.98
C TYR A 116 -4.13 20.65 16.35
N HIS A 117 -3.71 20.65 17.61
CA HIS A 117 -2.63 19.78 18.10
C HIS A 117 -3.09 18.39 18.49
N SER A 118 -4.36 18.22 18.77
CA SER A 118 -4.90 16.94 19.22
C SER A 118 -6.30 16.67 18.68
N LEU A 119 -6.64 15.39 18.63
CA LEU A 119 -7.96 14.89 18.22
C LEU A 119 -8.29 13.68 19.09
N LEU A 120 -9.46 13.68 19.69
CA LEU A 120 -10.04 12.55 20.42
C LEU A 120 -11.30 12.11 19.69
N LYS A 121 -11.36 10.83 19.31
CA LYS A 121 -12.54 10.20 18.70
C LYS A 121 -12.97 9.05 19.60
N VAL A 122 -14.20 9.07 20.09
CA VAL A 122 -14.76 8.00 20.91
C VAL A 122 -16.08 7.55 20.33
N GLY A 123 -16.38 6.26 20.40
CA GLY A 123 -17.57 5.69 19.84
C GLY A 123 -17.96 4.39 20.53
N TYR A 124 -19.21 3.99 20.34
CA TYR A 124 -19.71 2.74 20.87
C TYR A 124 -20.67 2.08 19.87
N GLY A 125 -20.36 0.82 19.54
CA GLY A 125 -21.22 0.00 18.69
C GLY A 125 -22.14 -0.86 19.54
N LEU A 126 -23.45 -0.73 19.32
CA LEU A 126 -24.48 -1.27 20.24
C LEU A 126 -24.72 -2.77 20.07
N ILE A 127 -24.69 -3.30 18.83
CA ILE A 127 -25.11 -4.69 18.57
C ILE A 127 -24.12 -5.73 19.10
N TYR A 128 -22.83 -5.49 18.92
CA TYR A 128 -21.77 -6.42 19.32
C TYR A 128 -20.89 -5.87 20.46
N ASN A 129 -21.42 -4.88 21.20
CA ASN A 129 -20.70 -4.29 22.32
C ASN A 129 -19.28 -3.86 21.91
N MET A 130 -19.19 -2.80 21.07
CA MET A 130 -17.98 -2.42 20.36
C MET A 130 -17.46 -1.04 20.84
N PRO A 131 -16.73 -0.97 21.95
CA PRO A 131 -16.07 0.27 22.36
C PRO A 131 -14.95 0.63 21.37
N TYR A 132 -14.89 1.91 21.05
CA TYR A 132 -13.90 2.51 20.17
C TYR A 132 -13.34 3.78 20.80
N GLY A 133 -12.02 3.91 20.79
CA GLY A 133 -11.32 5.09 21.23
C GLY A 133 -10.08 5.35 20.38
N GLU A 134 -9.88 6.59 19.97
CA GLU A 134 -8.72 7.01 19.17
C GLU A 134 -8.28 8.39 19.62
N PHE A 135 -7.00 8.55 19.87
CA PHE A 135 -6.40 9.80 20.30
C PHE A 135 -5.14 10.11 19.48
N TRP A 136 -5.10 11.31 18.95
CA TRP A 136 -3.94 11.86 18.23
C TRP A 136 -3.45 13.09 18.95
N ILE A 137 -2.14 13.22 19.06
CA ILE A 137 -1.48 14.44 19.48
C ILE A 137 -0.22 14.65 18.66
N ALA A 138 -0.01 15.87 18.16
CA ALA A 138 1.22 16.20 17.44
C ALA A 138 1.49 17.70 17.53
N ASN A 139 2.76 18.06 17.45
CA ASN A 139 3.11 19.45 17.22
C ASN A 139 2.78 19.83 15.76
N THR A 140 2.41 21.07 15.54
CA THR A 140 2.02 21.56 14.22
C THR A 140 2.92 22.70 13.77
N ARG A 141 3.22 22.74 12.45
CA ARG A 141 3.93 23.85 11.78
C ARG A 141 5.30 24.21 12.34
N SER A 142 6.01 23.28 12.95
CA SER A 142 7.41 23.48 13.26
C SER A 142 8.26 23.31 11.99
N ARG A 143 9.24 24.19 11.80
CA ARG A 143 10.23 24.08 10.71
C ARG A 143 11.42 23.20 11.09
N GLU A 144 11.60 22.94 12.37
CA GLU A 144 12.76 22.21 12.90
C GLU A 144 12.42 20.76 13.20
N ASN A 145 11.23 20.52 13.77
CA ASN A 145 10.84 19.17 14.18
C ASN A 145 9.34 18.93 14.04
N ASN A 146 8.98 17.65 13.94
CA ASN A 146 7.60 17.20 14.02
C ASN A 146 7.56 15.92 14.85
N TYR A 147 6.76 15.90 15.90
CA TYR A 147 6.59 14.75 16.77
C TYR A 147 5.14 14.59 17.19
N GLY A 148 4.76 13.37 17.49
CA GLY A 148 3.39 13.09 17.91
C GLY A 148 3.21 11.67 18.37
N ALA A 149 2.00 11.40 18.85
CA ALA A 149 1.57 10.08 19.26
C ALA A 149 0.14 9.81 18.79
N HIS A 150 -0.12 8.54 18.51
CA HIS A 150 -1.42 8.00 18.15
C HIS A 150 -1.74 6.81 19.05
N LEU A 151 -2.90 6.81 19.65
CA LEU A 151 -3.42 5.71 20.47
C LEU A 151 -4.76 5.28 19.88
N LYS A 152 -4.98 3.97 19.76
CA LYS A 152 -6.23 3.42 19.27
C LYS A 152 -6.62 2.17 20.03
N HIS A 153 -7.89 2.09 20.40
CA HIS A 153 -8.52 0.91 20.95
C HIS A 153 -9.81 0.62 20.17
N PHE A 154 -9.97 -0.63 19.75
CA PHE A 154 -11.19 -1.11 19.15
C PHE A 154 -11.42 -2.56 19.56
N SER A 155 -12.57 -2.86 20.13
CA SER A 155 -12.90 -4.22 20.54
C SER A 155 -14.35 -4.57 20.27
N SER A 156 -14.68 -5.86 20.35
CA SER A 156 -16.02 -6.37 20.15
C SER A 156 -16.25 -7.63 20.97
N SER A 157 -17.42 -7.75 21.59
CA SER A 157 -17.88 -8.96 22.27
C SER A 157 -18.87 -9.72 21.36
N THR A 158 -18.37 -10.15 20.20
CA THR A 158 -19.20 -10.76 19.15
C THR A 158 -19.66 -12.17 19.51
N HIS A 159 -20.97 -12.39 19.53
CA HIS A 159 -21.60 -13.70 19.57
C HIS A 159 -22.38 -13.93 18.26
N LEU A 160 -21.91 -14.85 17.46
CA LEU A 160 -22.55 -15.21 16.19
C LEU A 160 -23.28 -16.54 16.34
N LYS A 161 -24.37 -16.73 15.61
CA LYS A 161 -25.15 -17.95 15.62
C LYS A 161 -24.34 -19.14 15.08
N ASP A 162 -24.44 -20.30 15.72
CA ASP A 162 -23.87 -21.60 15.30
C ASP A 162 -22.33 -21.68 15.29
N VAL A 163 -21.63 -20.70 15.85
CA VAL A 163 -20.16 -20.68 15.95
C VAL A 163 -19.72 -20.19 17.33
N GLY A 164 -18.47 -20.38 17.67
CA GLY A 164 -17.91 -19.97 18.94
C GLY A 164 -17.86 -18.46 19.16
N TYR A 165 -17.33 -18.05 20.29
CA TYR A 165 -17.16 -16.65 20.64
C TYR A 165 -16.16 -15.96 19.71
N GLY A 166 -16.63 -14.98 18.93
CA GLY A 166 -15.84 -14.25 17.94
C GLY A 166 -15.39 -12.86 18.40
N GLY A 167 -15.28 -12.64 19.72
CA GLY A 167 -14.78 -11.38 20.26
C GLY A 167 -13.34 -11.09 19.84
N PHE A 168 -13.01 -9.80 19.70
CA PHE A 168 -11.66 -9.35 19.36
C PHE A 168 -11.31 -8.07 20.12
N SER A 169 -10.02 -7.75 20.17
CA SER A 169 -9.52 -6.49 20.73
C SER A 169 -8.26 -6.07 20.02
N ASP A 170 -8.30 -4.95 19.33
CA ASP A 170 -7.19 -4.33 18.63
C ASP A 170 -6.76 -3.07 19.36
N ASN A 171 -5.49 -3.02 19.76
CA ASN A 171 -4.89 -1.90 20.45
C ASN A 171 -3.63 -1.49 19.69
N GLU A 172 -3.48 -0.20 19.45
CA GLU A 172 -2.35 0.36 18.73
C GLU A 172 -1.82 1.59 19.46
N VAL A 173 -0.51 1.66 19.58
CA VAL A 173 0.24 2.83 20.08
C VAL A 173 1.32 3.13 19.06
N ASN A 174 1.27 4.31 18.48
CA ASN A 174 2.33 4.79 17.59
C ASN A 174 2.90 6.09 18.14
N VAL A 175 4.22 6.20 18.19
CA VAL A 175 4.94 7.43 18.53
C VAL A 175 5.93 7.71 17.43
N PHE A 176 5.95 8.93 16.93
CA PHE A 176 6.85 9.35 15.88
C PHE A 176 7.54 10.67 16.18
N ALA A 177 8.74 10.81 15.62
CA ALA A 177 9.48 12.06 15.64
C ALA A 177 10.23 12.26 14.32
N LYS A 178 10.28 13.51 13.86
CA LYS A 178 11.04 13.94 12.69
C LYS A 178 11.84 15.18 13.03
N GLN A 179 13.10 15.18 12.65
CA GLN A 179 13.98 16.35 12.75
C GLN A 179 14.34 16.80 11.34
N PHE A 180 14.09 18.06 11.04
CA PHE A 180 14.39 18.65 9.74
C PHE A 180 15.71 19.40 9.80
N TYR A 181 16.63 19.03 8.94
CA TYR A 181 17.87 19.75 8.68
C TYR A 181 17.79 20.40 7.30
N LYS A 182 18.73 21.31 7.00
CA LYS A 182 18.72 22.05 5.71
C LYS A 182 18.61 21.15 4.47
N LYS A 183 19.28 20.00 4.49
CA LYS A 183 19.35 19.06 3.36
C LYS A 183 18.96 17.62 3.72
N HIS A 184 18.59 17.37 4.96
CA HIS A 184 18.24 16.02 5.43
C HIS A 184 17.02 16.06 6.34
N THR A 185 16.31 14.96 6.38
CA THR A 185 15.27 14.69 7.38
C THR A 185 15.60 13.37 8.06
N LEU A 186 15.74 13.42 9.37
CA LEU A 186 15.81 12.23 10.21
C LEU A 186 14.42 11.99 10.80
N SER A 187 13.88 10.80 10.60
CA SER A 187 12.59 10.40 11.19
C SER A 187 12.71 9.07 11.89
N GLY A 188 11.94 8.92 12.96
CA GLY A 188 11.79 7.67 13.68
C GLY A 188 10.35 7.48 14.07
N ASP A 189 9.89 6.22 14.07
CA ASP A 189 8.60 5.82 14.59
C ASP A 189 8.70 4.49 15.35
N ILE A 190 7.89 4.36 16.38
CA ILE A 190 7.72 3.14 17.14
C ILE A 190 6.24 2.80 17.13
N ASN A 191 5.90 1.65 16.55
CA ASN A 191 4.55 1.13 16.55
C ASN A 191 4.45 -0.09 17.47
N TYR A 192 3.48 -0.09 18.37
CA TYR A 192 3.12 -1.23 19.21
C TYR A 192 1.68 -1.61 18.94
N GLU A 193 1.45 -2.89 18.59
CA GLU A 193 0.11 -3.46 18.40
C GLU A 193 -0.09 -4.62 19.36
N ARG A 194 -1.29 -4.70 19.92
CA ARG A 194 -1.73 -5.85 20.74
C ARG A 194 -3.11 -6.26 20.27
N ASN A 195 -3.14 -7.33 19.48
CA ASN A 195 -4.36 -7.83 18.85
C ASN A 195 -4.76 -9.17 19.50
N VAL A 196 -6.01 -9.25 19.93
CA VAL A 196 -6.60 -10.47 20.48
C VAL A 196 -7.71 -10.92 19.54
N ILE A 197 -7.70 -12.19 19.22
CA ILE A 197 -8.75 -12.86 18.42
C ILE A 197 -9.19 -14.15 19.10
N HIS A 198 -10.26 -14.72 18.61
CA HIS A 198 -10.71 -16.06 19.00
C HIS A 198 -10.90 -16.93 17.75
N TYR A 199 -10.46 -18.19 17.84
CA TYR A 199 -10.67 -19.17 16.77
C TYR A 199 -12.10 -19.71 16.84
N TYR A 200 -13.08 -18.88 16.44
CA TYR A 200 -14.51 -19.13 16.64
C TYR A 200 -15.18 -20.01 15.56
N GLY A 201 -14.45 -20.39 14.51
CA GLY A 201 -14.96 -21.13 13.35
C GLY A 201 -15.25 -22.61 13.63
N TYR A 202 -15.89 -22.96 14.75
CA TYR A 202 -16.27 -24.31 15.12
C TYR A 202 -17.76 -24.39 15.47
N ASP A 203 -18.33 -25.61 15.34
CA ASP A 203 -19.74 -25.87 15.64
C ASP A 203 -19.95 -25.96 17.16
N THR A 204 -20.76 -25.07 17.71
CA THR A 204 -21.07 -25.02 19.16
C THR A 204 -22.11 -26.05 19.60
N THR A 205 -22.78 -26.74 18.68
CA THR A 205 -23.68 -27.85 19.01
C THR A 205 -22.89 -29.13 19.34
N ILE A 206 -21.70 -29.26 18.75
CA ILE A 206 -20.81 -30.41 18.95
C ILE A 206 -19.79 -30.12 20.07
N ASN A 207 -19.19 -28.91 20.03
CA ASN A 207 -18.10 -28.55 20.92
C ASN A 207 -18.48 -27.31 21.75
N LYS A 208 -18.52 -27.46 23.07
CA LYS A 208 -18.67 -26.33 24.01
C LYS A 208 -17.29 -26.00 24.56
N LEU A 209 -16.66 -24.96 24.04
CA LEU A 209 -15.33 -24.52 24.44
C LEU A 209 -15.40 -23.22 25.23
N GLU A 210 -14.55 -23.11 26.23
CA GLU A 210 -14.35 -21.85 26.95
C GLU A 210 -13.65 -20.82 26.06
N ASN A 211 -13.94 -19.56 26.25
CA ASN A 211 -13.40 -18.46 25.42
C ASN A 211 -11.85 -18.42 25.50
N ASP A 212 -11.28 -18.69 26.66
CA ASP A 212 -9.82 -18.66 26.82
C ASP A 212 -9.11 -19.78 26.05
N PHE A 213 -9.77 -20.91 25.80
CA PHE A 213 -9.23 -22.00 24.99
C PHE A 213 -9.08 -21.61 23.51
N THR A 214 -9.97 -20.79 23.01
CA THR A 214 -9.96 -20.35 21.59
C THR A 214 -9.19 -19.05 21.37
N LYS A 215 -8.74 -18.41 22.44
CA LYS A 215 -8.08 -17.11 22.41
C LYS A 215 -6.66 -17.19 21.83
N GLN A 216 -6.36 -16.23 20.97
CA GLN A 216 -5.01 -15.96 20.50
C GLN A 216 -4.71 -14.47 20.68
N ARG A 217 -3.47 -14.17 20.98
CA ARG A 217 -2.98 -12.81 21.16
C ARG A 217 -1.68 -12.62 20.40
N TYR A 218 -1.62 -11.58 19.60
CA TYR A 218 -0.42 -11.13 18.90
C TYR A 218 0.05 -9.82 19.52
N GLN A 219 1.31 -9.76 19.89
CA GLN A 219 1.97 -8.55 20.37
C GLN A 219 3.10 -8.22 19.39
N PHE A 220 3.08 -7.03 18.86
CA PHE A 220 3.99 -6.59 17.81
C PHE A 220 4.57 -5.24 18.18
N ILE A 221 5.89 -5.14 18.18
CA ILE A 221 6.61 -3.89 18.35
C ILE A 221 7.52 -3.68 17.14
N ASN A 222 7.49 -2.47 16.57
CA ASN A 222 8.17 -2.17 15.31
C ASN A 222 8.77 -0.76 15.33
N PRO A 223 9.96 -0.56 15.91
CA PRO A 223 10.73 0.66 15.76
C PRO A 223 11.33 0.75 14.35
N LYS A 224 11.25 1.94 13.77
CA LYS A 224 11.86 2.29 12.49
C LYS A 224 12.58 3.61 12.57
N MET A 225 13.65 3.74 11.81
CA MET A 225 14.42 4.97 11.65
C MET A 225 14.70 5.20 10.17
N GLN A 226 14.59 6.43 9.73
CA GLN A 226 14.79 6.81 8.33
C GLN A 226 15.61 8.08 8.25
N LEU A 227 16.61 8.08 7.39
CA LEU A 227 17.40 9.25 6.99
C LEU A 227 17.17 9.50 5.50
N GLN A 228 16.62 10.66 5.19
CA GLN A 228 16.32 11.09 3.83
C GLN A 228 17.03 12.39 3.50
N SER A 229 17.66 12.48 2.34
CA SER A 229 18.24 13.73 1.82
C SER A 229 17.29 14.45 0.87
N HIS A 230 17.48 15.76 0.71
CA HIS A 230 16.66 16.67 -0.10
C HIS A 230 17.52 17.60 -0.94
N TYR A 231 18.44 17.05 -1.72
CA TYR A 231 19.23 17.83 -2.66
C TYR A 231 18.42 18.11 -3.92
N THR A 232 18.46 19.34 -4.38
CA THR A 232 17.76 19.79 -5.59
C THR A 232 18.69 19.88 -6.80
N ASP A 233 20.00 19.83 -6.56
CA ASP A 233 21.03 19.87 -7.59
C ASP A 233 21.38 18.46 -8.08
N SER A 234 21.97 18.38 -9.26
CA SER A 234 22.37 17.13 -9.88
C SER A 234 23.74 16.60 -9.43
N THR A 235 24.46 17.36 -8.59
CA THR A 235 25.84 17.01 -8.18
C THR A 235 25.87 16.14 -6.92
N HIS A 236 24.77 16.11 -6.17
CA HIS A 236 24.66 15.35 -4.93
C HIS A 236 23.82 14.08 -5.11
N ILE A 237 24.16 13.05 -4.35
CA ILE A 237 23.38 11.82 -4.27
C ILE A 237 22.21 12.05 -3.31
N ASN A 238 20.98 11.95 -3.83
CA ASN A 238 19.82 11.84 -2.98
C ASN A 238 19.73 10.41 -2.44
N HIS A 239 19.65 10.30 -1.13
CA HIS A 239 19.55 9.01 -0.45
C HIS A 239 18.34 8.94 0.49
N ASN A 240 17.83 7.73 0.65
CA ASN A 240 16.79 7.38 1.60
C ASN A 240 17.17 6.04 2.22
N ILE A 241 17.61 6.08 3.47
CA ILE A 241 18.05 4.90 4.21
C ILE A 241 17.07 4.66 5.34
N GLN A 242 16.43 3.51 5.33
CA GLN A 242 15.47 3.09 6.34
C GLN A 242 15.97 1.82 7.04
N LEU A 243 16.10 1.88 8.36
CA LEU A 243 16.36 0.74 9.21
C LEU A 243 15.10 0.46 10.05
N GLY A 244 14.61 -0.77 10.01
CA GLY A 244 13.48 -1.24 10.79
C GLY A 244 13.84 -2.49 11.57
N PHE A 245 13.27 -2.61 12.74
CA PHE A 245 13.27 -3.83 13.53
C PHE A 245 11.84 -4.16 13.90
N TYR A 246 11.47 -5.43 13.97
CA TYR A 246 10.26 -5.80 14.69
C TYR A 246 10.46 -7.07 15.52
N ASN A 247 9.68 -7.15 16.59
CA ASN A 247 9.42 -8.37 17.35
C ASN A 247 7.92 -8.63 17.34
N LEU A 248 7.54 -9.84 16.97
CA LEU A 248 6.18 -10.36 17.06
C LEU A 248 6.17 -11.53 18.03
N GLN A 249 5.27 -11.53 18.98
CA GLN A 249 5.04 -12.64 19.90
C GLN A 249 3.55 -13.03 19.91
N ASN A 250 3.27 -14.32 20.01
CA ASN A 250 1.92 -14.83 20.20
C ASN A 250 1.69 -15.33 21.65
N LEU A 251 0.46 -15.76 21.93
CA LEU A 251 0.10 -16.28 23.27
C LEU A 251 0.87 -17.55 23.62
N ASN A 252 1.27 -18.36 22.64
CA ASN A 252 1.99 -19.63 22.81
C ASN A 252 3.52 -19.43 22.96
N ARG A 253 3.98 -18.17 23.12
CA ARG A 253 5.40 -17.79 23.24
C ARG A 253 6.24 -18.06 21.98
N GLU A 254 5.63 -18.26 20.84
CA GLU A 254 6.34 -18.20 19.58
C GLU A 254 6.71 -16.76 19.27
N ALA A 255 7.91 -16.57 18.78
CA ALA A 255 8.45 -15.24 18.55
C ALA A 255 9.10 -15.13 17.17
N GLU A 256 8.88 -14.02 16.50
CA GLU A 256 9.57 -13.65 15.27
C GLU A 256 10.26 -12.30 15.45
N ASN A 257 11.56 -12.27 15.16
CA ASN A 257 12.35 -11.05 15.11
C ASN A 257 12.74 -10.77 13.66
N ASN A 258 12.72 -9.52 13.28
CA ASN A 258 13.13 -9.10 11.95
C ASN A 258 13.99 -7.85 12.00
N ILE A 259 15.01 -7.81 11.18
CA ILE A 259 15.81 -6.61 10.90
C ILE A 259 15.73 -6.36 9.41
N LYS A 260 15.32 -5.17 9.03
CA LYS A 260 15.19 -4.76 7.63
C LYS A 260 15.95 -3.45 7.38
N LEU A 261 16.87 -3.48 6.44
CA LEU A 261 17.55 -2.31 5.91
C LEU A 261 17.08 -2.09 4.46
N ASN A 262 16.61 -0.91 4.17
CA ASN A 262 16.33 -0.45 2.81
C ASN A 262 17.13 0.82 2.55
N ALA A 263 18.09 0.76 1.64
CA ALA A 263 18.94 1.88 1.25
C ALA A 263 18.71 2.19 -0.22
N GLN A 264 18.24 3.39 -0.49
CA GLN A 264 18.01 3.90 -1.82
C GLN A 264 18.94 5.09 -2.07
N GLY A 265 19.61 5.08 -3.18
CA GLY A 265 20.44 6.19 -3.67
C GLY A 265 20.01 6.59 -5.06
N SER A 266 19.98 7.88 -5.34
CA SER A 266 19.73 8.36 -6.70
C SER A 266 20.57 9.57 -7.03
N PHE A 267 21.12 9.61 -8.24
CA PHE A 267 21.90 10.73 -8.73
C PHE A 267 21.72 10.88 -10.25
N PHE A 268 21.95 12.08 -10.74
CA PHE A 268 21.83 12.37 -12.15
C PHE A 268 23.16 12.17 -12.87
N ILE A 269 23.10 11.57 -14.03
CA ILE A 269 24.19 11.50 -14.99
C ILE A 269 23.68 12.22 -16.24
N ASN A 270 24.10 13.47 -16.43
CA ASN A 270 23.53 14.37 -17.43
C ASN A 270 22.02 14.62 -17.19
N LYS A 271 21.18 14.18 -18.12
CA LYS A 271 19.70 14.29 -18.03
C LYS A 271 19.06 13.04 -17.45
N GLU A 272 19.79 11.96 -17.43
CA GLU A 272 19.32 10.68 -16.91
C GLU A 272 19.62 10.59 -15.41
N LYS A 273 18.85 9.76 -14.71
CA LYS A 273 19.00 9.56 -13.28
C LYS A 273 19.28 8.09 -12.99
N LEU A 274 20.34 7.73 -12.36
CA LEU A 274 20.62 6.38 -11.86
C LEU A 274 20.03 6.21 -10.47
N ASN A 275 19.30 5.13 -10.23
CA ASN A 275 18.87 4.70 -8.93
C ASN A 275 19.55 3.40 -8.54
N LEU A 276 19.91 3.34 -7.31
CA LEU A 276 20.44 2.14 -6.65
C LEU A 276 19.55 1.84 -5.47
N ASN A 277 18.97 0.65 -5.45
CA ASN A 277 18.14 0.20 -4.33
C ASN A 277 18.73 -1.09 -3.76
N PHE A 278 19.02 -1.07 -2.47
CA PHE A 278 19.56 -2.19 -1.71
C PHE A 278 18.62 -2.54 -0.57
N LEU A 279 18.20 -3.80 -0.51
CA LEU A 279 17.35 -4.34 0.53
C LEU A 279 18.04 -5.49 1.23
N THR A 280 18.06 -5.45 2.55
CA THR A 280 18.38 -6.59 3.41
C THR A 280 17.20 -6.85 4.32
N ASP A 281 16.71 -8.07 4.35
CA ASP A 281 15.59 -8.49 5.21
C ASP A 281 15.98 -9.80 5.88
N TYR A 282 16.36 -9.71 7.14
CA TYR A 282 16.69 -10.87 7.98
C TYR A 282 15.57 -11.12 8.98
N TYR A 283 15.09 -12.34 9.06
CA TYR A 283 14.19 -12.73 10.13
C TYR A 283 14.59 -14.06 10.77
N ASN A 284 14.33 -14.12 12.06
CA ASN A 284 14.48 -15.30 12.90
C ASN A 284 13.10 -15.60 13.50
N HIS A 285 12.57 -16.80 13.27
CA HIS A 285 11.31 -17.25 13.84
C HIS A 285 11.57 -18.46 14.72
N LYS A 286 11.19 -18.34 15.99
CA LYS A 286 11.28 -19.41 16.99
C LYS A 286 9.91 -20.04 17.16
N GLN A 287 9.80 -21.30 16.79
CA GLN A 287 8.58 -22.10 16.90
C GLN A 287 8.88 -23.35 17.73
N SER A 288 8.23 -23.49 18.90
CA SER A 288 8.41 -24.64 19.80
C SER A 288 9.87 -25.16 19.90
N ASN A 289 10.21 -26.18 19.12
CA ASN A 289 11.53 -26.83 19.11
C ASN A 289 12.37 -26.52 17.87
N ASP A 290 11.90 -25.68 16.93
CA ASP A 290 12.62 -25.33 15.70
C ASP A 290 12.85 -23.81 15.62
N THR A 291 13.98 -23.42 15.07
CA THR A 291 14.32 -22.04 14.81
C THR A 291 14.58 -21.86 13.33
N LEU A 292 13.76 -21.05 12.70
CA LEU A 292 13.87 -20.71 11.30
C LEU A 292 14.61 -19.40 11.12
N ASN A 293 15.70 -19.43 10.37
CA ASN A 293 16.43 -18.25 9.93
C ASN A 293 16.24 -18.05 8.42
N ASN A 294 16.04 -16.83 8.01
CA ASN A 294 16.03 -16.44 6.61
C ASN A 294 16.69 -15.07 6.42
N ILE A 295 17.49 -14.96 5.38
CA ILE A 295 18.04 -13.69 4.94
C ILE A 295 17.73 -13.48 3.45
N ILE A 296 17.11 -12.35 3.12
CA ILE A 296 16.85 -11.92 1.76
C ILE A 296 17.70 -10.68 1.49
N LEU A 297 18.55 -10.75 0.49
CA LEU A 297 19.26 -9.59 -0.04
C LEU A 297 18.70 -9.28 -1.43
N ALA A 298 18.48 -8.03 -1.74
CA ALA A 298 18.12 -7.61 -3.08
C ALA A 298 18.88 -6.33 -3.46
N PHE A 299 19.39 -6.31 -4.67
CA PHE A 299 20.02 -5.15 -5.27
C PHE A 299 19.36 -4.85 -6.60
N ASN A 300 18.81 -3.65 -6.73
CA ASN A 300 18.06 -3.23 -7.91
C ASN A 300 18.65 -1.91 -8.44
N PRO A 301 19.72 -1.98 -9.25
CA PRO A 301 20.16 -0.83 -10.02
C PRO A 301 19.15 -0.57 -11.14
N SER A 302 18.83 0.66 -11.35
CA SER A 302 17.96 1.07 -12.45
C SER A 302 18.27 2.47 -12.94
N PHE A 303 17.80 2.80 -14.07
CA PHE A 303 18.20 3.91 -14.91
C PHE A 303 16.99 4.51 -15.61
N GLU A 304 16.62 5.78 -15.40
CA GLU A 304 15.48 6.49 -16.00
C GLU A 304 15.90 7.43 -17.13
N ALA A 305 15.34 7.25 -18.29
CA ALA A 305 15.42 8.19 -19.38
C ALA A 305 14.04 8.80 -19.65
N LYS A 306 13.99 10.11 -19.72
CA LYS A 306 12.78 10.88 -20.01
C LYS A 306 12.96 11.72 -21.25
N GLY A 307 12.03 11.57 -22.21
CA GLY A 307 11.84 12.52 -23.28
C GLY A 307 10.57 13.33 -23.07
N ASP A 308 10.23 14.18 -23.99
CA ASP A 308 9.05 15.07 -23.89
C ASP A 308 7.74 14.29 -23.75
N LYS A 309 7.63 13.14 -24.43
CA LYS A 309 6.42 12.32 -24.46
C LYS A 309 6.61 10.90 -23.93
N TRP A 310 7.79 10.50 -23.57
CA TRP A 310 8.06 9.14 -23.14
C TRP A 310 8.90 9.08 -21.86
N ASN A 311 8.68 8.03 -21.11
CA ASN A 311 9.52 7.66 -19.97
C ASN A 311 9.86 6.18 -20.10
N ALA A 312 11.11 5.85 -20.01
CA ALA A 312 11.62 4.49 -20.03
C ALA A 312 12.53 4.25 -18.82
N ASP A 313 12.46 3.06 -18.30
CA ASP A 313 12.98 2.63 -17.04
C ASP A 313 13.56 1.22 -17.19
N LEU A 314 14.88 1.12 -17.14
CA LEU A 314 15.62 -0.12 -17.36
C LEU A 314 16.45 -0.45 -16.13
N GLY A 315 16.25 -1.61 -15.58
CA GLY A 315 16.95 -2.05 -14.39
C GLY A 315 17.23 -3.55 -14.39
N LEU A 316 17.87 -3.97 -13.33
CA LEU A 316 18.12 -5.36 -13.02
C LEU A 316 17.72 -5.63 -11.58
N THR A 317 16.99 -6.71 -11.34
CA THR A 317 16.79 -7.24 -10.00
C THR A 317 17.76 -8.39 -9.78
N ALA A 318 18.68 -8.23 -8.85
CA ALA A 318 19.54 -9.30 -8.35
C ALA A 318 19.12 -9.58 -6.89
N SER A 319 18.62 -10.77 -6.60
CA SER A 319 18.22 -11.15 -5.26
C SER A 319 18.81 -12.48 -4.83
N MET A 320 19.11 -12.57 -3.54
CA MET A 320 19.56 -13.77 -2.86
C MET A 320 18.53 -14.12 -1.78
N ASP A 321 18.11 -15.34 -1.76
CA ASP A 321 17.26 -15.93 -0.72
C ASP A 321 18.03 -17.06 -0.03
N ASN A 322 18.45 -16.81 1.21
CA ASN A 322 19.06 -17.84 2.06
C ASN A 322 18.00 -18.28 3.07
N PHE A 323 17.31 -19.35 2.73
CA PHE A 323 16.24 -19.90 3.53
C PHE A 323 16.68 -21.23 4.19
N LYS A 324 16.75 -21.26 5.53
CA LYS A 324 17.36 -22.37 6.31
C LYS A 324 18.80 -22.62 5.85
N THR A 325 19.04 -23.74 5.16
CA THR A 325 20.36 -24.15 4.66
C THR A 325 20.52 -23.97 3.14
N GLN A 326 19.50 -23.48 2.46
CA GLN A 326 19.50 -23.33 1.02
C GLN A 326 19.66 -21.89 0.61
N THR A 327 20.67 -21.60 -0.21
CA THR A 327 20.88 -20.28 -0.82
C THR A 327 20.49 -20.35 -2.28
N ARG A 328 19.66 -19.41 -2.73
CA ARG A 328 19.22 -19.29 -4.11
C ARG A 328 19.45 -17.86 -4.60
N PHE A 329 19.87 -17.74 -5.85
CA PHE A 329 20.10 -16.44 -6.51
C PHE A 329 19.11 -16.29 -7.66
N TYR A 330 18.59 -15.06 -7.82
CA TYR A 330 17.66 -14.70 -8.86
C TYR A 330 18.16 -13.43 -9.55
N PHE A 331 18.16 -13.45 -10.86
CA PHE A 331 18.50 -12.30 -11.70
C PHE A 331 17.39 -12.11 -12.72
N PHE A 332 16.88 -10.91 -12.81
CA PHE A 332 15.82 -10.61 -13.75
C PHE A 332 15.89 -9.14 -14.22
N PRO A 333 15.78 -8.89 -15.54
CA PRO A 333 15.68 -7.52 -16.04
C PRO A 333 14.36 -6.88 -15.59
N THR A 334 14.41 -5.60 -15.27
CA THR A 334 13.24 -4.78 -14.97
C THR A 334 13.13 -3.71 -16.05
N ILE A 335 12.03 -3.69 -16.75
CA ILE A 335 11.76 -2.76 -17.83
C ILE A 335 10.39 -2.15 -17.61
N ASN A 336 10.31 -0.83 -17.64
CA ASN A 336 9.05 -0.10 -17.65
C ASN A 336 9.15 0.97 -18.73
N ALA A 337 8.14 1.11 -19.55
CA ALA A 337 8.07 2.15 -20.55
C ALA A 337 6.66 2.72 -20.63
N SER A 338 6.56 4.00 -20.86
CA SER A 338 5.29 4.69 -21.07
C SER A 338 5.43 5.77 -22.12
N TYR A 339 4.39 6.00 -22.88
CA TYR A 339 4.38 6.99 -23.95
C TYR A 339 3.10 7.85 -23.88
N ASN A 340 3.24 9.16 -23.81
CA ASN A 340 2.12 10.09 -23.82
C ASN A 340 1.68 10.34 -25.27
N VAL A 341 0.68 9.58 -25.73
CA VAL A 341 0.17 9.66 -27.09
C VAL A 341 -0.61 10.94 -27.31
N PHE A 342 -1.48 11.28 -26.36
CA PHE A 342 -2.42 12.39 -26.51
C PHE A 342 -2.59 13.14 -25.18
N GLU A 343 -1.91 14.27 -25.03
CA GLU A 343 -2.06 15.31 -23.97
C GLU A 343 -2.44 14.80 -22.58
N ASN A 344 -1.77 13.75 -22.09
CA ASN A 344 -2.06 13.07 -20.82
C ASN A 344 -3.45 12.36 -20.74
N ILE A 345 -4.17 12.26 -21.85
CA ILE A 345 -5.43 11.52 -21.93
C ILE A 345 -5.17 10.03 -22.17
N ILE A 346 -4.21 9.73 -23.06
CA ILE A 346 -3.87 8.36 -23.46
C ILE A 346 -2.38 8.14 -23.25
N ILE A 347 -2.02 7.40 -22.21
CA ILE A 347 -0.66 7.02 -21.86
C ILE A 347 -0.58 5.50 -21.76
N PRO A 348 -0.34 4.78 -22.87
CA PRO A 348 -0.03 3.37 -22.80
C PRO A 348 1.28 3.15 -22.04
N TYR A 349 1.34 2.06 -21.32
CA TYR A 349 2.55 1.64 -20.63
C TYR A 349 2.69 0.12 -20.67
N ILE A 350 3.93 -0.31 -20.70
CA ILE A 350 4.30 -1.73 -20.67
C ILE A 350 5.42 -1.92 -19.65
N GLY A 351 5.46 -3.07 -19.03
CA GLY A 351 6.56 -3.38 -18.16
C GLY A 351 6.78 -4.87 -17.98
N VAL A 352 8.01 -5.19 -17.60
CA VAL A 352 8.45 -6.53 -17.22
C VAL A 352 9.24 -6.40 -15.94
N THR A 353 8.87 -7.17 -14.93
CA THR A 353 9.55 -7.23 -13.63
C THR A 353 9.68 -8.68 -13.19
N GLY A 354 10.64 -8.99 -12.34
CA GLY A 354 10.79 -10.35 -11.83
C GLY A 354 11.93 -10.49 -10.82
N GLY A 355 12.25 -11.72 -10.45
CA GLY A 355 13.28 -12.03 -9.46
C GLY A 355 12.95 -11.55 -8.04
N LYS A 356 11.70 -11.15 -7.78
CA LYS A 356 11.29 -10.65 -6.47
C LYS A 356 11.04 -11.80 -5.50
N VAL A 357 11.76 -11.81 -4.40
CA VAL A 357 11.53 -12.70 -3.26
C VAL A 357 10.55 -12.01 -2.29
N THR A 358 9.42 -12.66 -2.03
CA THR A 358 8.44 -12.20 -1.05
C THR A 358 8.47 -13.12 0.16
N LYS A 359 8.76 -12.53 1.31
CA LYS A 359 8.83 -13.24 2.58
C LYS A 359 7.44 -13.69 3.04
N ASN A 360 7.25 -15.00 3.25
CA ASN A 360 6.09 -15.59 3.91
C ASN A 360 6.47 -15.93 5.36
N SER A 361 6.65 -14.91 6.18
CA SER A 361 6.96 -15.07 7.59
C SER A 361 5.70 -15.24 8.44
N PHE A 362 5.85 -15.57 9.71
CA PHE A 362 4.73 -15.67 10.65
C PHE A 362 3.92 -14.36 10.68
N ARG A 363 4.60 -13.21 10.78
CA ARG A 363 3.95 -11.90 10.73
C ARG A 363 3.14 -11.71 9.43
N SER A 364 3.72 -11.99 8.27
CA SER A 364 3.04 -11.78 6.99
C SER A 364 1.83 -12.71 6.82
N LEU A 365 1.93 -13.96 7.23
CA LEU A 365 0.85 -14.92 7.10
C LEU A 365 -0.29 -14.68 8.10
N THR A 366 0.03 -14.37 9.36
CA THR A 366 -1.00 -14.05 10.39
C THR A 366 -1.70 -12.72 10.15
N GLN A 367 -1.02 -11.77 9.50
CA GLN A 367 -1.65 -10.51 9.08
C GLN A 367 -2.66 -10.73 7.94
N LEU A 368 -2.40 -11.68 7.03
CA LEU A 368 -3.31 -12.04 5.95
C LEU A 368 -4.49 -12.86 6.46
N ASN A 369 -4.22 -13.81 7.35
CA ASN A 369 -5.24 -14.64 7.99
C ASN A 369 -4.95 -14.75 9.50
N PRO A 370 -5.64 -13.99 10.36
CA PRO A 370 -5.42 -14.04 11.80
C PRO A 370 -5.80 -15.39 12.43
N PHE A 371 -6.57 -16.22 11.73
CA PHE A 371 -6.94 -17.58 12.16
C PHE A 371 -5.92 -18.64 11.75
N ALA A 372 -4.75 -18.25 11.24
CA ALA A 372 -3.66 -19.17 10.94
C ALA A 372 -3.18 -19.88 12.20
N ASP A 373 -2.83 -21.16 12.05
CA ASP A 373 -2.28 -21.97 13.14
C ASP A 373 -0.90 -21.44 13.56
N THR A 374 -0.46 -21.80 14.73
CA THR A 374 0.87 -21.47 15.22
C THR A 374 1.95 -22.33 14.56
N THR A 375 1.61 -23.55 14.17
CA THR A 375 2.52 -24.50 13.50
C THR A 375 2.42 -24.39 11.97
N LEU A 376 2.96 -23.31 11.40
CA LEU A 376 2.95 -23.09 9.95
C LEU A 376 4.20 -23.67 9.29
N ARG A 377 4.04 -24.08 8.04
CA ARG A 377 5.18 -24.31 7.13
C ARG A 377 5.52 -23.00 6.43
N TYR A 378 6.82 -22.71 6.36
CA TYR A 378 7.30 -21.47 5.75
C TYR A 378 8.12 -21.77 4.50
N THR A 379 7.88 -21.02 3.46
CA THR A 379 8.77 -20.86 2.30
C THR A 379 8.47 -19.53 1.63
N ASN A 380 9.47 -18.91 1.03
CA ASN A 380 9.28 -17.63 0.36
C ASN A 380 8.58 -17.82 -0.99
N THR A 381 7.74 -16.87 -1.37
CA THR A 381 7.16 -16.80 -2.71
C THR A 381 8.10 -16.04 -3.63
N ILE A 382 8.45 -16.66 -4.76
CA ILE A 382 9.31 -16.04 -5.77
C ILE A 382 8.43 -15.63 -6.95
N THR A 383 8.36 -14.34 -7.24
CA THR A 383 7.81 -13.88 -8.51
C THR A 383 8.88 -13.99 -9.57
N LYS A 384 8.85 -15.03 -10.40
CA LYS A 384 9.82 -15.24 -11.45
C LYS A 384 9.81 -14.10 -12.45
N TYR A 385 8.64 -13.83 -12.99
CA TYR A 385 8.40 -12.68 -13.86
C TYR A 385 6.95 -12.22 -13.73
N ASN A 386 6.75 -10.96 -14.05
CA ASN A 386 5.46 -10.31 -14.17
C ASN A 386 5.54 -9.35 -15.36
N VAL A 387 4.82 -9.69 -16.41
CA VAL A 387 4.69 -8.87 -17.62
C VAL A 387 3.35 -8.17 -17.57
N TYR A 388 3.32 -6.90 -17.87
CA TYR A 388 2.07 -6.15 -17.87
C TYR A 388 2.02 -5.11 -19.00
N LEU A 389 0.81 -4.86 -19.42
CA LEU A 389 0.43 -3.82 -20.37
C LEU A 389 -0.73 -3.03 -19.75
N GLY A 390 -0.70 -1.72 -19.89
CA GLY A 390 -1.77 -0.89 -19.35
C GLY A 390 -1.96 0.40 -20.12
N LEU A 391 -3.03 1.07 -19.75
CA LEU A 391 -3.44 2.35 -20.30
C LEU A 391 -3.90 3.24 -19.18
N LYS A 392 -3.29 4.41 -19.02
CA LYS A 392 -3.65 5.39 -17.99
C LYS A 392 -3.80 6.78 -18.59
N GLY A 393 -4.50 7.64 -17.90
CA GLY A 393 -4.63 9.03 -18.32
C GLY A 393 -5.71 9.80 -17.57
N ASN A 394 -5.90 11.04 -18.00
CA ASN A 394 -6.93 11.94 -17.48
C ASN A 394 -7.99 12.17 -18.57
N LEU A 395 -9.19 11.64 -18.37
CA LEU A 395 -10.32 11.88 -19.29
C LEU A 395 -10.81 13.34 -19.24
N SER A 396 -10.59 13.97 -18.09
CA SER A 396 -10.88 15.40 -17.87
C SER A 396 -10.01 15.90 -16.71
N SER A 397 -10.10 17.20 -16.40
CA SER A 397 -9.47 17.79 -15.20
C SER A 397 -9.90 17.13 -13.89
N ASN A 398 -11.02 16.43 -13.90
CA ASN A 398 -11.65 15.86 -12.71
C ASN A 398 -11.65 14.33 -12.71
N THR A 399 -11.29 13.68 -13.82
CA THR A 399 -11.43 12.23 -13.98
C THR A 399 -10.13 11.62 -14.47
N SER A 400 -9.58 10.67 -13.73
CA SER A 400 -8.42 9.88 -14.13
C SER A 400 -8.74 8.39 -14.11
N TYR A 401 -8.07 7.64 -14.98
CA TYR A 401 -8.23 6.19 -15.09
C TYR A 401 -6.89 5.49 -15.22
N ASP A 402 -6.86 4.23 -14.82
CA ASP A 402 -5.74 3.31 -15.00
C ASP A 402 -6.29 1.89 -15.22
N THR A 403 -5.93 1.26 -16.33
CA THR A 403 -6.31 -0.10 -16.65
C THR A 403 -5.06 -0.91 -16.97
N LYS A 404 -5.00 -2.13 -16.49
CA LYS A 404 -3.81 -2.97 -16.62
C LYS A 404 -4.18 -4.44 -16.76
N VAL A 405 -3.53 -5.13 -17.66
CA VAL A 405 -3.48 -6.59 -17.75
C VAL A 405 -2.09 -7.03 -17.38
N SER A 406 -1.96 -7.97 -16.46
CA SER A 406 -0.68 -8.53 -16.05
C SER A 406 -0.69 -10.04 -15.99
N TYR A 407 0.42 -10.63 -16.38
CA TYR A 407 0.66 -12.07 -16.35
C TYR A 407 1.91 -12.36 -15.53
N ALA A 408 1.74 -13.07 -14.43
CA ALA A 408 2.82 -13.37 -13.49
C ALA A 408 2.97 -14.86 -13.26
N GLN A 409 4.20 -15.32 -13.06
CA GLN A 409 4.52 -16.66 -12.58
C GLN A 409 5.16 -16.59 -11.21
N HIS A 410 4.57 -17.32 -10.27
CA HIS A 410 5.02 -17.42 -8.89
C HIS A 410 5.44 -18.84 -8.58
N ASP A 411 6.61 -19.01 -7.98
CA ASP A 411 6.99 -20.25 -7.32
C ASP A 411 6.65 -20.15 -5.84
N SER A 412 6.19 -21.26 -5.28
CA SER A 412 5.82 -21.36 -3.87
C SER A 412 4.82 -20.29 -3.42
N MET A 413 3.76 -20.06 -4.21
CA MET A 413 2.66 -19.20 -3.80
C MET A 413 1.90 -19.83 -2.64
N TYR A 414 1.59 -19.07 -1.60
CA TYR A 414 0.87 -19.55 -0.43
C TYR A 414 -0.64 -19.63 -0.66
N PHE A 415 -1.25 -20.67 -0.11
CA PHE A 415 -2.69 -20.86 -0.03
C PHE A 415 -3.08 -21.31 1.37
N PHE A 416 -4.12 -20.72 1.93
CA PHE A 416 -4.63 -21.11 3.23
C PHE A 416 -5.63 -22.26 3.06
N VAL A 417 -5.51 -23.26 3.91
CA VAL A 417 -6.44 -24.40 3.98
C VAL A 417 -6.74 -24.70 5.43
N MET A 418 -7.93 -25.23 5.70
CA MET A 418 -8.29 -25.66 7.05
C MET A 418 -7.32 -26.73 7.53
N ASN A 419 -6.83 -26.61 8.76
CA ASN A 419 -5.95 -27.62 9.37
C ASN A 419 -6.77 -28.80 9.90
N TYR A 420 -6.85 -29.88 9.10
CA TYR A 420 -7.52 -31.11 9.50
C TYR A 420 -6.60 -32.14 10.16
N GLY A 421 -5.31 -31.86 10.27
CA GLY A 421 -4.30 -32.76 10.88
C GLY A 421 -3.99 -32.47 12.35
N GLY A 422 -4.65 -31.51 12.98
CA GLY A 422 -4.43 -31.17 14.38
C GLY A 422 -5.00 -32.23 15.34
N SER A 423 -4.34 -32.41 16.48
CA SER A 423 -4.75 -33.36 17.54
C SER A 423 -6.14 -33.09 18.11
N ASN A 424 -6.63 -31.87 18.00
CA ASN A 424 -7.97 -31.46 18.40
C ASN A 424 -8.87 -31.38 17.17
N GLN A 425 -9.83 -32.27 17.03
CA GLN A 425 -10.79 -32.36 15.92
C GLN A 425 -11.77 -31.17 15.81
N ILE A 426 -11.35 -29.98 16.28
CA ILE A 426 -12.17 -28.75 16.30
C ILE A 426 -12.19 -28.05 14.95
N PHE A 427 -11.11 -28.21 14.15
CA PHE A 427 -10.98 -27.69 12.79
C PHE A 427 -11.32 -26.21 12.64
N ASN A 428 -10.73 -25.34 13.47
CA ASN A 428 -10.97 -23.91 13.49
C ASN A 428 -9.74 -23.06 13.21
N ARG A 429 -8.63 -23.67 12.77
CA ARG A 429 -7.36 -23.01 12.45
C ARG A 429 -6.95 -23.34 11.02
N TYR A 430 -6.10 -22.49 10.43
CA TYR A 430 -5.64 -22.60 9.05
C TYR A 430 -4.18 -22.95 8.97
N SER A 431 -3.84 -23.93 8.15
CA SER A 431 -2.49 -24.21 7.68
C SER A 431 -2.21 -23.48 6.38
N VAL A 432 -0.94 -23.42 6.00
CA VAL A 432 -0.49 -22.87 4.72
C VAL A 432 0.13 -23.99 3.89
N ILE A 433 -0.32 -24.08 2.64
CA ILE A 433 0.27 -24.93 1.60
C ILE A 433 0.81 -24.06 0.48
N TYR A 434 1.77 -24.58 -0.26
CA TYR A 434 2.47 -23.82 -1.31
C TYR A 434 2.38 -24.55 -2.63
N ASP A 435 2.18 -23.77 -3.70
CA ASP A 435 2.19 -24.31 -5.08
C ASP A 435 2.78 -23.28 -6.04
N ASN A 436 3.33 -23.78 -7.14
CA ASN A 436 3.72 -22.93 -8.25
C ASN A 436 2.46 -22.48 -8.98
N THR A 437 2.32 -21.20 -9.24
CA THR A 437 1.05 -20.65 -9.73
C THR A 437 1.30 -19.62 -10.81
N THR A 438 0.51 -19.72 -11.87
CA THR A 438 0.39 -18.65 -12.87
C THR A 438 -0.84 -17.80 -12.54
N LEU A 439 -0.69 -16.49 -12.64
CA LEU A 439 -1.74 -15.52 -12.36
C LEU A 439 -1.87 -14.53 -13.52
N LEU A 440 -3.03 -14.52 -14.17
CA LEU A 440 -3.43 -13.40 -15.02
C LEU A 440 -4.35 -12.49 -14.21
N THR A 441 -4.03 -11.21 -14.18
CA THR A 441 -4.83 -10.18 -13.50
C THR A 441 -5.26 -9.10 -14.49
N ILE A 442 -6.55 -8.81 -14.53
CA ILE A 442 -7.09 -7.64 -15.22
C ILE A 442 -7.53 -6.66 -14.14
N SER A 443 -6.95 -5.47 -14.13
CA SER A 443 -7.24 -4.43 -13.13
C SER A 443 -7.70 -3.14 -13.79
N GLY A 444 -8.61 -2.44 -13.12
CA GLY A 444 -9.09 -1.13 -13.55
C GLY A 444 -9.32 -0.23 -12.34
N GLN A 445 -8.99 1.04 -12.49
CA GLN A 445 -9.27 2.08 -11.52
C GLN A 445 -9.81 3.31 -12.23
N LEU A 446 -10.85 3.90 -11.67
CA LEU A 446 -11.42 5.18 -12.08
C LEU A 446 -11.49 6.09 -10.86
N LYS A 447 -11.00 7.31 -10.98
CA LYS A 447 -11.10 8.34 -9.94
C LYS A 447 -11.84 9.53 -10.52
N TYR A 448 -12.80 10.03 -9.76
CA TYR A 448 -13.52 11.25 -10.08
C TYR A 448 -13.49 12.19 -8.88
N GLN A 449 -13.04 13.43 -9.10
CA GLN A 449 -12.99 14.44 -8.06
C GLN A 449 -13.69 15.71 -8.55
N TYR A 450 -14.74 16.10 -7.87
CA TYR A 450 -15.44 17.34 -8.15
C TYR A 450 -15.17 18.35 -7.04
N LYS A 451 -14.23 19.26 -7.31
CA LYS A 451 -13.74 20.23 -6.32
C LYS A 451 -13.35 19.51 -5.02
N GLU A 452 -13.62 20.14 -3.88
CA GLU A 452 -13.46 19.53 -2.56
C GLU A 452 -14.71 18.81 -2.05
N LYS A 453 -15.78 18.80 -2.87
CA LYS A 453 -17.11 18.31 -2.44
C LYS A 453 -17.29 16.81 -2.60
N LEU A 454 -16.80 16.26 -3.70
CA LEU A 454 -17.05 14.86 -4.04
C LEU A 454 -15.78 14.20 -4.54
N ASN A 455 -15.42 13.09 -3.93
CA ASN A 455 -14.34 12.21 -4.38
C ASN A 455 -14.90 10.79 -4.51
N LEU A 456 -14.84 10.23 -5.71
CA LEU A 456 -15.29 8.88 -6.02
C LEU A 456 -14.11 8.08 -6.56
N ILE A 457 -13.96 6.85 -6.08
CA ILE A 457 -12.94 5.92 -6.52
C ILE A 457 -13.63 4.58 -6.79
N ALA A 458 -13.49 4.08 -8.01
CA ALA A 458 -13.87 2.72 -8.37
C ALA A 458 -12.60 1.93 -8.69
N LYS A 459 -12.44 0.76 -8.08
CA LYS A 459 -11.34 -0.17 -8.36
C LYS A 459 -11.92 -1.55 -8.59
N GLY A 460 -11.38 -2.27 -9.57
CA GLY A 460 -11.76 -3.66 -9.81
C GLY A 460 -10.58 -4.47 -10.27
N ASN A 461 -10.51 -5.70 -9.81
CA ASN A 461 -9.54 -6.69 -10.24
C ASN A 461 -10.26 -7.98 -10.56
N TYR A 462 -9.86 -8.62 -11.64
CA TYR A 462 -10.28 -9.97 -12.02
C TYR A 462 -9.06 -10.87 -12.08
N TYR A 463 -9.13 -12.05 -11.46
CA TYR A 463 -8.01 -12.94 -11.26
C TYR A 463 -8.25 -14.31 -11.90
N LEU A 464 -7.35 -14.74 -12.75
CA LEU A 464 -7.31 -16.09 -13.28
C LEU A 464 -6.13 -16.84 -12.67
N TRP A 465 -6.41 -17.56 -11.59
CA TRP A 465 -5.44 -18.37 -10.88
C TRP A 465 -5.29 -19.74 -11.52
N LYS A 466 -4.07 -20.16 -11.82
CA LYS A 466 -3.75 -21.50 -12.31
C LYS A 466 -2.63 -22.11 -11.47
N PRO A 467 -2.95 -22.72 -10.31
CA PRO A 467 -2.00 -23.52 -9.55
C PRO A 467 -1.54 -24.71 -10.37
N LYS A 468 -0.32 -25.18 -10.15
CA LYS A 468 0.27 -26.29 -10.91
C LYS A 468 -0.20 -27.66 -10.43
N THR A 469 -0.26 -27.86 -9.11
CA THR A 469 -0.59 -29.15 -8.49
C THR A 469 -1.92 -29.13 -7.75
N LEU A 470 -2.31 -27.99 -7.20
CA LEU A 470 -3.58 -27.83 -6.51
C LEU A 470 -4.74 -27.74 -7.51
N THR A 471 -5.86 -28.36 -7.17
CA THR A 471 -7.07 -28.33 -8.01
C THR A 471 -7.71 -26.95 -8.08
N ARG A 472 -7.53 -26.11 -7.05
CA ARG A 472 -8.08 -24.74 -6.94
C ARG A 472 -7.12 -23.83 -6.19
N ALA A 473 -7.23 -22.53 -6.44
CA ALA A 473 -6.57 -21.49 -5.66
C ALA A 473 -7.38 -21.20 -4.38
N TYR A 474 -7.06 -21.90 -3.28
CA TYR A 474 -7.84 -21.84 -2.06
C TYR A 474 -7.77 -20.46 -1.40
N HIS A 475 -8.93 -19.94 -0.98
CA HIS A 475 -9.14 -18.61 -0.36
C HIS A 475 -8.57 -17.45 -1.18
N LYS A 476 -8.58 -17.60 -2.52
CA LYS A 476 -8.29 -16.53 -3.47
C LYS A 476 -9.57 -16.24 -4.25
N PRO A 477 -10.06 -14.99 -4.29
CA PRO A 477 -11.26 -14.64 -5.03
C PRO A 477 -11.01 -14.63 -6.53
N ASP A 478 -12.08 -14.83 -7.32
CA ASP A 478 -12.04 -14.68 -8.77
C ASP A 478 -12.02 -13.20 -9.18
N PHE A 479 -12.64 -12.33 -8.39
CA PHE A 479 -12.59 -10.87 -8.57
C PHE A 479 -12.81 -10.14 -7.25
N ASP A 480 -12.37 -8.89 -7.20
CA ASP A 480 -12.74 -7.91 -6.19
C ASP A 480 -13.04 -6.56 -6.86
N ILE A 481 -14.12 -5.93 -6.43
CA ILE A 481 -14.51 -4.58 -6.87
C ILE A 481 -14.83 -3.76 -5.64
N THR A 482 -14.29 -2.54 -5.61
CA THR A 482 -14.52 -1.57 -4.53
C THR A 482 -14.97 -0.25 -5.12
N PHE A 483 -16.05 0.29 -4.61
CA PHE A 483 -16.47 1.66 -4.84
C PHE A 483 -16.37 2.42 -3.54
N SER A 484 -15.59 3.50 -3.52
CA SER A 484 -15.44 4.38 -2.36
C SER A 484 -15.86 5.79 -2.74
N GLY A 485 -16.66 6.42 -1.90
CA GLY A 485 -17.14 7.77 -2.10
C GLY A 485 -17.01 8.62 -0.83
N ILE A 486 -16.54 9.86 -1.00
CA ILE A 486 -16.54 10.86 0.07
C ILE A 486 -17.28 12.07 -0.45
N TYR A 487 -18.34 12.46 0.25
CA TYR A 487 -19.11 13.66 -0.03
C TYR A 487 -18.99 14.64 1.13
N ASN A 488 -18.50 15.84 0.83
CA ASN A 488 -18.32 16.91 1.80
C ASN A 488 -19.33 18.03 1.51
N LEU A 489 -20.38 18.11 2.28
CA LEU A 489 -21.39 19.15 2.20
C LEU A 489 -20.96 20.37 3.03
N GLN A 490 -20.39 21.37 2.38
CA GLN A 490 -19.97 22.66 2.96
C GLN A 490 -19.13 22.53 4.22
N SER A 491 -18.30 21.47 4.31
CA SER A 491 -17.51 21.13 5.50
C SER A 491 -18.33 20.93 6.79
N LYS A 492 -19.66 20.81 6.68
CA LYS A 492 -20.59 20.63 7.78
C LYS A 492 -21.01 19.16 7.95
N ILE A 493 -21.26 18.48 6.84
CA ILE A 493 -21.60 17.05 6.84
C ILE A 493 -20.62 16.35 5.90
N ILE A 494 -19.96 15.33 6.39
CA ILE A 494 -19.08 14.47 5.61
C ILE A 494 -19.70 13.08 5.60
N VAL A 495 -19.96 12.56 4.40
CA VAL A 495 -20.47 11.19 4.21
C VAL A 495 -19.42 10.39 3.48
N ARG A 496 -19.11 9.21 4.00
CA ARG A 496 -18.23 8.22 3.36
C ARG A 496 -19.04 6.95 3.12
N ALA A 497 -18.92 6.40 1.93
CA ALA A 497 -19.58 5.15 1.57
C ALA A 497 -18.54 4.24 0.89
N ASP A 498 -18.49 2.98 1.33
CA ASP A 498 -17.65 1.95 0.75
C ASP A 498 -18.52 0.73 0.41
N LEU A 499 -18.44 0.30 -0.85
CA LEU A 499 -19.12 -0.88 -1.35
C LEU A 499 -18.07 -1.87 -1.83
N PHE A 500 -18.12 -3.08 -1.32
CA PHE A 500 -17.21 -4.15 -1.66
C PHE A 500 -17.97 -5.31 -2.32
N PHE A 501 -17.48 -5.76 -3.46
CA PHE A 501 -17.98 -6.96 -4.13
C PHE A 501 -16.81 -7.92 -4.28
N ILE A 502 -16.91 -9.08 -3.65
CA ILE A 502 -15.88 -10.12 -3.68
C ILE A 502 -16.46 -11.33 -4.39
N GLY A 503 -15.75 -11.83 -5.37
CA GLY A 503 -16.13 -13.00 -6.15
C GLY A 503 -16.06 -14.31 -5.35
N ASN A 504 -16.40 -15.38 -6.03
CA ASN A 504 -16.34 -16.72 -5.45
C ASN A 504 -14.91 -17.09 -5.06
N GLN A 505 -14.80 -17.88 -4.00
CA GLN A 505 -13.54 -18.44 -3.53
C GLN A 505 -13.70 -19.96 -3.37
N TRP A 506 -12.62 -20.67 -3.21
CA TRP A 506 -12.63 -22.09 -2.96
C TRP A 506 -11.95 -22.38 -1.61
N ALA A 507 -12.56 -23.25 -0.80
CA ALA A 507 -11.97 -23.82 0.39
C ALA A 507 -11.71 -25.31 0.19
N LEU A 508 -10.76 -25.87 0.92
CA LEU A 508 -10.53 -27.30 0.99
C LEU A 508 -11.23 -27.82 2.25
N THR A 509 -12.25 -28.67 2.10
CA THR A 509 -13.07 -29.17 3.21
C THR A 509 -13.09 -30.68 3.27
N GLN A 510 -13.33 -31.24 4.44
CA GLN A 510 -13.62 -32.67 4.60
C GLN A 510 -15.03 -32.98 4.11
N ALA A 511 -15.16 -34.05 3.34
CA ALA A 511 -16.42 -34.62 2.87
C ALA A 511 -16.40 -36.12 3.05
N GLN A 512 -17.56 -36.72 3.27
CA GLN A 512 -17.74 -38.16 3.24
C GLN A 512 -17.90 -38.61 1.77
N ASP A 513 -17.13 -39.62 1.37
CA ASP A 513 -17.19 -40.23 0.06
C ASP A 513 -17.08 -41.75 0.20
N ASN A 514 -18.17 -42.46 -0.09
CA ASN A 514 -18.25 -43.92 0.06
C ASN A 514 -17.80 -44.42 1.47
N GLY A 515 -18.13 -43.67 2.52
CA GLY A 515 -17.75 -43.99 3.91
C GLY A 515 -16.34 -43.56 4.32
N ALA A 516 -15.52 -43.06 3.40
CA ALA A 516 -14.20 -42.50 3.70
C ALA A 516 -14.24 -40.96 3.82
N THR A 517 -13.48 -40.42 4.77
CA THR A 517 -13.30 -38.99 4.87
C THR A 517 -12.24 -38.52 3.87
N VAL A 518 -12.65 -37.71 2.90
CA VAL A 518 -11.76 -37.18 1.86
C VAL A 518 -11.77 -35.66 1.87
N LEU A 519 -10.70 -35.06 1.37
CA LEU A 519 -10.62 -33.63 1.17
C LEU A 519 -11.12 -33.23 -0.20
N LYS A 520 -12.16 -32.41 -0.28
CA LYS A 520 -12.75 -31.94 -1.55
C LYS A 520 -12.82 -30.41 -1.59
N PRO A 521 -12.63 -29.78 -2.77
CA PRO A 521 -12.89 -28.37 -2.96
C PRO A 521 -14.37 -28.03 -2.71
N LYS A 522 -14.61 -27.00 -1.91
CA LYS A 522 -15.94 -26.43 -1.64
C LYS A 522 -15.93 -24.96 -2.06
N GLN A 523 -16.91 -24.56 -2.84
CA GLN A 523 -17.07 -23.17 -3.24
C GLN A 523 -17.65 -22.33 -2.09
N LEU A 524 -16.98 -21.24 -1.77
CA LEU A 524 -17.50 -20.17 -0.93
C LEU A 524 -18.10 -19.12 -1.87
N GLN A 525 -19.37 -18.81 -1.65
CA GLN A 525 -20.08 -17.84 -2.49
C GLN A 525 -19.50 -16.44 -2.32
N GLY A 526 -19.46 -15.71 -3.43
CA GLY A 526 -19.13 -14.29 -3.41
C GLY A 526 -20.13 -13.48 -2.58
N TYR A 527 -19.75 -12.30 -2.20
CA TYR A 527 -20.56 -11.44 -1.34
C TYR A 527 -20.40 -9.97 -1.67
N ALA A 528 -21.37 -9.18 -1.20
CA ALA A 528 -21.31 -7.74 -1.20
C ALA A 528 -21.34 -7.22 0.25
N ASP A 529 -20.57 -6.18 0.54
CA ASP A 529 -20.58 -5.50 1.82
C ASP A 529 -20.69 -4.00 1.59
N ILE A 530 -21.58 -3.35 2.33
CA ILE A 530 -21.89 -1.93 2.20
C ILE A 530 -21.68 -1.27 3.55
N ASN A 531 -20.76 -0.30 3.61
CA ASN A 531 -20.44 0.47 4.80
C ASN A 531 -20.68 1.96 4.55
N LEU A 532 -21.25 2.64 5.54
CA LEU A 532 -21.53 4.06 5.50
C LEU A 532 -21.07 4.72 6.79
N GLU A 533 -20.36 5.84 6.68
CA GLU A 533 -20.05 6.72 7.81
C GLU A 533 -20.55 8.13 7.48
N ALA A 534 -21.30 8.72 8.40
CA ALA A 534 -21.74 10.11 8.34
C ALA A 534 -21.21 10.86 9.56
N GLU A 535 -20.52 11.98 9.32
CA GLU A 535 -20.00 12.87 10.35
C GLU A 535 -20.69 14.24 10.23
N TYR A 536 -21.28 14.71 11.31
CA TYR A 536 -21.86 16.05 11.43
C TYR A 536 -20.96 16.92 12.31
N ARG A 537 -20.41 17.97 11.73
CA ARG A 537 -19.56 18.95 12.43
C ARG A 537 -20.43 20.02 13.07
N TYR A 538 -20.74 19.81 14.35
CA TYR A 538 -21.52 20.75 15.14
C TYR A 538 -20.78 22.09 15.32
N SER A 539 -19.50 22.03 15.66
CA SER A 539 -18.62 23.17 15.79
C SER A 539 -17.25 22.88 15.18
N LYS A 540 -16.31 23.84 15.26
CA LYS A 540 -14.91 23.63 14.85
C LYS A 540 -14.21 22.60 15.73
N MET A 541 -14.69 22.35 16.94
CA MET A 541 -14.05 21.47 17.92
C MET A 541 -14.81 20.16 18.14
N LEU A 542 -16.11 20.11 17.84
CA LEU A 542 -16.96 18.98 18.15
C LEU A 542 -17.72 18.50 16.92
N SER A 543 -17.61 17.21 16.65
CA SER A 543 -18.37 16.51 15.60
C SER A 543 -19.02 15.26 16.20
N PHE A 544 -20.13 14.83 15.60
CA PHE A 544 -20.78 13.57 15.89
C PHE A 544 -20.69 12.68 14.66
N PHE A 545 -20.51 11.39 14.86
CA PHE A 545 -20.48 10.45 13.74
C PHE A 545 -21.39 9.24 14.00
N VAL A 546 -21.89 8.70 12.90
CA VAL A 546 -22.61 7.43 12.85
C VAL A 546 -21.91 6.56 11.80
N ARG A 547 -21.63 5.31 12.14
CA ARG A 547 -21.01 4.33 11.26
C ARG A 547 -21.92 3.13 11.16
N LEU A 548 -22.31 2.76 9.94
CA LEU A 548 -23.15 1.62 9.62
C LEU A 548 -22.31 0.62 8.82
N ASN A 549 -22.14 -0.58 9.31
CA ASN A 549 -21.36 -1.62 8.66
C ASN A 549 -22.28 -2.79 8.25
N ASN A 550 -21.94 -3.40 7.13
CA ASN A 550 -22.69 -4.51 6.53
C ASN A 550 -24.19 -4.21 6.44
N ILE A 551 -24.54 -3.08 5.79
CA ILE A 551 -25.93 -2.60 5.66
C ILE A 551 -26.81 -3.65 4.96
N ALA A 552 -26.24 -4.44 4.05
CA ALA A 552 -26.93 -5.54 3.38
C ALA A 552 -27.27 -6.71 4.33
N ASN A 553 -26.81 -6.68 5.57
CA ASN A 553 -27.02 -7.70 6.61
C ASN A 553 -26.64 -9.13 6.17
N GLN A 554 -25.67 -9.26 5.27
CA GLN A 554 -25.23 -10.54 4.74
C GLN A 554 -24.37 -11.29 5.76
N ARG A 555 -24.58 -12.59 5.90
CA ARG A 555 -23.67 -13.51 6.58
C ARG A 555 -22.79 -14.16 5.52
N TYR A 556 -21.62 -13.63 5.32
CA TYR A 556 -20.67 -14.13 4.33
C TYR A 556 -19.44 -14.77 4.99
N TYR A 557 -18.69 -15.56 4.23
CA TYR A 557 -17.51 -16.28 4.68
C TYR A 557 -16.31 -15.85 3.85
N ARG A 558 -15.47 -15.02 4.43
CA ARG A 558 -14.14 -14.75 3.88
C ARG A 558 -13.21 -15.94 4.08
N TRP A 559 -13.36 -16.60 5.20
CA TRP A 559 -12.68 -17.82 5.59
C TRP A 559 -13.73 -18.89 5.87
N GLU A 560 -13.50 -20.14 5.40
CA GLU A 560 -14.44 -21.21 5.68
C GLU A 560 -14.70 -21.32 7.19
N ARG A 561 -15.93 -21.56 7.62
CA ARG A 561 -16.39 -21.65 9.02
C ARG A 561 -16.27 -20.35 9.83
N ASN A 562 -15.67 -19.29 9.33
CA ASN A 562 -15.59 -18.00 10.03
C ASN A 562 -16.56 -16.98 9.39
N PRO A 563 -17.86 -17.00 9.78
CA PRO A 563 -18.82 -16.05 9.25
C PRO A 563 -18.51 -14.62 9.68
N SER A 564 -18.84 -13.65 8.83
CA SER A 564 -18.74 -12.23 9.14
C SER A 564 -19.78 -11.81 10.18
N GLN A 565 -19.50 -10.72 10.89
CA GLN A 565 -20.54 -9.98 11.61
C GLN A 565 -21.58 -9.50 10.60
N ARG A 566 -22.85 -9.55 11.00
CA ARG A 566 -23.96 -8.98 10.24
C ARG A 566 -24.01 -7.48 10.44
N PHE A 567 -25.12 -6.87 10.01
CA PHE A 567 -25.35 -5.44 10.22
C PHE A 567 -24.99 -5.03 11.65
N ASN A 568 -24.22 -3.97 11.76
CA ASN A 568 -23.89 -3.32 13.02
C ASN A 568 -23.75 -1.82 12.81
N PHE A 569 -23.96 -1.07 13.89
CA PHE A 569 -23.79 0.37 13.85
C PHE A 569 -23.07 0.88 15.09
N MET A 570 -22.35 1.96 14.91
CA MET A 570 -21.60 2.66 15.95
C MET A 570 -21.97 4.14 15.91
N VAL A 571 -22.14 4.73 17.07
CA VAL A 571 -22.29 6.18 17.23
C VAL A 571 -21.14 6.71 18.06
N GLY A 572 -20.77 7.95 17.82
CA GLY A 572 -19.66 8.53 18.57
C GLY A 572 -19.49 10.02 18.33
N LEU A 573 -18.46 10.54 18.97
CA LEU A 573 -18.08 11.94 18.86
C LEU A 573 -16.59 12.09 18.56
N THR A 574 -16.25 13.17 17.88
CA THR A 574 -14.88 13.61 17.66
C THR A 574 -14.73 14.96 18.33
N PHE A 575 -13.76 15.08 19.20
CA PHE A 575 -13.41 16.31 19.90
C PHE A 575 -11.97 16.72 19.53
N VAL A 576 -11.82 17.98 19.13
CA VAL A 576 -10.54 18.55 18.72
C VAL A 576 -10.23 19.70 19.69
N PRO A 577 -9.59 19.41 20.82
CA PRO A 577 -9.15 20.48 21.73
C PRO A 577 -8.02 21.29 21.07
N PHE A 578 -7.78 22.48 21.56
CA PHE A 578 -6.94 23.52 21.00
C PHE A 578 -5.59 23.09 20.44
#